data_410f1c553b67b76b74dbede8f362ac12
#
_entry.id   410f1c553b67b76b74dbede8f362ac12
#
_cell.length_a   1.000
_cell.length_b   1.000
_cell.length_c   1.000
_cell.angle_alpha   90.00
_cell.angle_beta   90.00
_cell.angle_gamma   90.00
#
_symmetry.space_group_name_H-M   'P 1'
#
loop_
_entity.id
_entity.type
_entity.pdbx_description
1 polymer ?
#
loop_
_entity_poly.entity_id
_entity_poly.type
_entity_poly.pdbx_seq_one_letter_code
_entity_poly.pdbx_strand_id
1 'polypeptide(L)'
;MNIQLQNVTYTYAGKYQRVTAVDGVSYTFHDGTLYTIMGASGSGKSTLLSLLAGLKLPTEGEITLDEQPIRLMDRSALRRDTVSVIYQDFNLFPLLTAEENVCYPLRLQKMDKEKALELARQRLTDMGIRESYFRKLPNQLSGGEQQRVAIARALAKNP
;
A
#
# COMPACT_ATOMS: atom_id res chain seq x y z
N MET A 1 -5.27 14.90 -4.88
CA MET A 1 -4.12 14.13 -5.45
C MET A 1 -4.62 13.28 -6.61
N ASN A 2 -4.15 13.54 -7.82
CA ASN A 2 -4.54 12.78 -9.01
C ASN A 2 -3.36 11.93 -9.48
N ILE A 3 -3.64 10.68 -9.90
CA ILE A 3 -2.63 9.80 -10.51
C ILE A 3 -2.99 9.63 -11.99
N GLN A 4 -2.08 10.00 -12.88
CA GLN A 4 -2.27 9.86 -14.32
C GLN A 4 -1.29 8.83 -14.90
N LEU A 5 -1.80 7.95 -15.73
CA LEU A 5 -1.05 6.99 -16.54
C LEU A 5 -1.11 7.44 -17.99
N GLN A 6 0.04 7.44 -18.68
CA GLN A 6 0.16 7.76 -20.09
C GLN A 6 0.91 6.64 -20.81
N ASN A 7 0.19 5.83 -21.59
CA ASN A 7 0.72 4.70 -22.37
C ASN A 7 1.61 3.76 -21.52
N VAL A 8 1.16 3.47 -20.31
CA VAL A 8 1.93 2.70 -19.33
C VAL A 8 1.99 1.24 -19.73
N THR A 9 3.20 0.75 -19.93
CA THR A 9 3.50 -0.66 -20.17
C THR A 9 4.44 -1.17 -19.07
N TYR A 10 4.21 -2.40 -18.62
CA TYR A 10 5.12 -3.10 -17.72
C TYR A 10 5.35 -4.53 -18.15
N THR A 11 6.60 -4.84 -18.47
CA THR A 11 7.04 -6.17 -18.90
C THR A 11 7.98 -6.78 -17.87
N TYR A 12 7.64 -7.97 -17.37
CA TYR A 12 8.56 -8.78 -16.58
C TYR A 12 9.58 -9.40 -17.55
N ALA A 13 10.87 -9.08 -17.34
CA ALA A 13 11.96 -9.69 -18.10
C ALA A 13 12.60 -10.79 -17.24
N GLY A 14 12.27 -12.05 -17.54
CA GLY A 14 12.97 -13.23 -17.02
C GLY A 14 14.08 -13.70 -17.95
N LYS A 15 14.91 -14.63 -17.47
CA LYS A 15 16.05 -15.18 -18.23
C LYS A 15 15.62 -15.83 -19.56
N TYR A 16 14.44 -16.42 -19.61
CA TYR A 16 13.94 -17.20 -20.76
C TYR A 16 12.59 -16.73 -21.30
N GLN A 17 11.93 -15.79 -20.63
CA GLN A 17 10.59 -15.35 -20.99
C GLN A 17 10.37 -13.88 -20.66
N ARG A 18 9.68 -13.19 -21.55
CA ARG A 18 9.13 -11.86 -21.29
C ARG A 18 7.61 -11.95 -21.18
N VAL A 19 7.04 -11.34 -20.16
CA VAL A 19 5.59 -11.31 -19.95
C VAL A 19 5.16 -9.86 -19.75
N THR A 20 4.42 -9.32 -20.70
CA THR A 20 3.81 -8.00 -20.58
C THR A 20 2.56 -8.13 -19.71
N ALA A 21 2.61 -7.58 -18.51
CA ALA A 21 1.53 -7.66 -17.54
C ALA A 21 0.61 -6.44 -17.57
N VAL A 22 1.09 -5.29 -18.01
CA VAL A 22 0.32 -4.08 -18.28
C VAL A 22 0.76 -3.59 -19.64
N ASP A 23 -0.19 -3.28 -20.54
CA ASP A 23 0.09 -2.95 -21.94
C ASP A 23 -0.64 -1.68 -22.35
N GLY A 24 0.11 -0.60 -22.59
CA GLY A 24 -0.35 0.68 -23.14
C GLY A 24 -1.48 1.36 -22.37
N VAL A 25 -1.57 1.19 -21.05
CA VAL A 25 -2.68 1.70 -20.25
C VAL A 25 -2.56 3.22 -20.08
N SER A 26 -3.63 3.94 -20.44
CA SER A 26 -3.79 5.37 -20.20
C SER A 26 -5.07 5.61 -19.39
N TYR A 27 -4.96 6.24 -18.24
CA TYR A 27 -6.09 6.53 -17.36
C TYR A 27 -5.73 7.60 -16.33
N THR A 28 -6.72 8.34 -15.83
CA THR A 28 -6.57 9.29 -14.72
C THR A 28 -7.43 8.87 -13.54
N PHE A 29 -6.80 8.64 -12.41
CA PHE A 29 -7.46 8.42 -11.12
C PHE A 29 -7.56 9.76 -10.39
N HIS A 30 -8.80 10.18 -10.10
CA HIS A 30 -9.09 11.46 -9.44
C HIS A 30 -9.17 11.30 -7.93
N ASP A 31 -8.76 12.33 -7.24
CA ASP A 31 -8.88 12.44 -5.79
C ASP A 31 -10.32 12.26 -5.30
N GLY A 32 -10.47 11.72 -4.10
CA GLY A 32 -11.78 11.52 -3.47
C GLY A 32 -12.67 10.48 -4.15
N THR A 33 -12.16 9.73 -5.14
CA THR A 33 -12.94 8.75 -5.90
C THR A 33 -12.51 7.32 -5.56
N LEU A 34 -13.48 6.44 -5.31
CA LEU A 34 -13.25 5.01 -5.15
C LEU A 34 -13.28 4.33 -6.53
N TYR A 35 -12.19 3.65 -6.88
CA TYR A 35 -12.07 2.88 -8.12
C TYR A 35 -12.01 1.39 -7.84
N THR A 36 -12.65 0.59 -8.69
CA THR A 36 -12.57 -0.87 -8.69
C THR A 36 -11.89 -1.36 -9.95
N ILE A 37 -10.79 -2.13 -9.81
CA ILE A 37 -10.07 -2.76 -10.91
C ILE A 37 -10.48 -4.24 -10.95
N MET A 38 -11.22 -4.63 -11.98
CA MET A 38 -11.70 -6.00 -12.18
C MET A 38 -11.04 -6.68 -13.37
N GLY A 39 -11.01 -8.00 -13.37
CA GLY A 39 -10.45 -8.82 -14.45
C GLY A 39 -10.11 -10.23 -13.98
N ALA A 40 -9.83 -11.13 -14.92
CA ALA A 40 -9.45 -12.51 -14.65
C ALA A 40 -8.14 -12.62 -13.82
N SER A 41 -7.91 -13.78 -13.20
CA SER A 41 -6.61 -14.03 -12.56
C SER A 41 -5.49 -13.91 -13.59
N GLY A 42 -4.36 -13.29 -13.20
CA GLY A 42 -3.23 -13.06 -14.12
C GLY A 42 -3.37 -11.86 -15.07
N SER A 43 -4.49 -11.11 -15.07
CA SER A 43 -4.69 -9.96 -15.98
C SER A 43 -3.90 -8.69 -15.62
N GLY A 44 -2.91 -8.76 -14.72
CA GLY A 44 -2.02 -7.65 -14.42
C GLY A 44 -2.50 -6.69 -13.31
N LYS A 45 -3.65 -6.92 -12.66
CA LYS A 45 -4.19 -6.03 -11.62
C LYS A 45 -3.20 -5.69 -10.49
N SER A 46 -2.56 -6.71 -9.94
CA SER A 46 -1.56 -6.52 -8.87
C SER A 46 -0.31 -5.80 -9.37
N THR A 47 0.04 -5.97 -10.64
CA THR A 47 1.13 -5.23 -11.27
C THR A 47 0.74 -3.76 -11.42
N LEU A 48 -0.46 -3.47 -11.90
CA LEU A 48 -0.98 -2.11 -12.03
C LEU A 48 -1.03 -1.42 -10.66
N LEU A 49 -1.55 -2.07 -9.61
CA LEU A 49 -1.52 -1.54 -8.24
C LEU A 49 -0.10 -1.26 -7.75
N SER A 50 0.86 -2.14 -8.08
CA SER A 50 2.27 -1.94 -7.71
C SER A 50 2.90 -0.73 -8.42
N LEU A 51 2.49 -0.46 -9.65
CA LEU A 51 2.89 0.73 -10.41
C LEU A 51 2.28 2.00 -9.80
N LEU A 52 0.97 2.00 -9.54
CA LEU A 52 0.26 3.12 -8.89
C LEU A 52 0.83 3.45 -7.51
N ALA A 53 1.26 2.44 -6.76
CA ALA A 53 1.88 2.60 -5.44
C ALA A 53 3.37 3.02 -5.48
N GLY A 54 3.96 3.24 -6.66
CA GLY A 54 5.38 3.54 -6.80
C GLY A 54 6.32 2.42 -6.33
N LEU A 55 5.81 1.18 -6.19
CA LEU A 55 6.64 0.01 -5.88
C LEU A 55 7.45 -0.43 -7.10
N LYS A 56 6.88 -0.27 -8.29
CA LYS A 56 7.51 -0.51 -9.58
C LYS A 56 7.46 0.75 -10.43
N LEU A 57 8.38 0.84 -11.39
CA LEU A 57 8.34 1.85 -12.44
C LEU A 57 7.89 1.20 -13.74
N PRO A 58 7.15 1.88 -14.61
CA PRO A 58 6.77 1.35 -15.92
C PRO A 58 8.02 1.08 -16.77
N THR A 59 7.95 0.07 -17.66
CA THR A 59 8.99 -0.16 -18.66
C THR A 59 8.89 0.84 -19.81
N GLU A 60 7.66 1.28 -20.11
CA GLU A 60 7.35 2.29 -21.10
C GLU A 60 6.20 3.16 -20.62
N GLY A 61 6.09 4.36 -21.16
CA GLY A 61 5.09 5.33 -20.73
C GLY A 61 5.47 6.05 -19.43
N GLU A 62 4.53 6.78 -18.89
CA GLU A 62 4.77 7.59 -17.69
C GLU A 62 3.60 7.52 -16.70
N ILE A 63 3.94 7.58 -15.41
CA ILE A 63 2.98 7.76 -14.34
C ILE A 63 3.33 9.06 -13.63
N THR A 64 2.35 9.94 -13.50
CA THR A 64 2.49 11.19 -12.75
C THR A 64 1.57 11.22 -11.55
N LEU A 65 2.01 11.90 -10.50
CA LEU A 65 1.24 12.23 -9.31
C LEU A 65 1.19 13.76 -9.21
N ASP A 66 -0.02 14.34 -9.32
CA ASP A 66 -0.21 15.80 -9.42
C ASP A 66 0.80 16.43 -10.41
N GLU A 67 0.81 15.92 -11.65
CA GLU A 67 1.69 16.32 -12.76
C GLU A 67 3.20 16.02 -12.59
N GLN A 68 3.64 15.56 -11.42
CA GLN A 68 5.03 15.17 -11.21
C GLN A 68 5.29 13.72 -11.57
N PRO A 69 6.25 13.41 -12.45
CA PRO A 69 6.61 12.03 -12.78
C PRO A 69 7.10 11.23 -11.57
N ILE A 70 6.47 10.09 -11.29
CA ILE A 70 6.83 9.22 -10.14
C ILE A 70 8.30 8.78 -10.21
N ARG A 71 8.86 8.63 -11.41
CA ARG A 71 10.27 8.26 -11.60
C ARG A 71 11.26 9.29 -11.05
N LEU A 72 10.86 10.57 -10.94
CA LEU A 72 11.67 11.66 -10.43
C LEU A 72 11.46 11.91 -8.93
N MET A 73 10.47 11.26 -8.32
CA MET A 73 10.18 11.39 -6.90
C MET A 73 11.05 10.47 -6.04
N ASP A 74 11.27 10.86 -4.79
CA ASP A 74 11.71 9.91 -3.76
C ASP A 74 10.58 8.92 -3.46
N ARG A 75 10.64 7.75 -4.09
CA ARG A 75 9.63 6.70 -3.92
C ARG A 75 9.54 6.17 -2.49
N SER A 76 10.60 6.33 -1.69
CA SER A 76 10.57 5.95 -0.29
C SER A 76 9.76 6.96 0.51
N ALA A 77 9.93 8.25 0.26
CA ALA A 77 9.11 9.30 0.83
C ALA A 77 7.64 9.16 0.38
N LEU A 78 7.39 8.91 -0.91
CA LEU A 78 6.04 8.67 -1.44
C LEU A 78 5.32 7.56 -0.66
N ARG A 79 5.96 6.40 -0.47
CA ARG A 79 5.39 5.27 0.29
C ARG A 79 5.33 5.52 1.79
N ARG A 80 6.27 6.31 2.34
CA ARG A 80 6.24 6.66 3.76
C ARG A 80 5.09 7.61 4.09
N ASP A 81 4.85 8.60 3.23
CA ASP A 81 4.05 9.76 3.59
C ASP A 81 2.69 9.83 2.87
N THR A 82 2.58 9.33 1.63
CA THR A 82 1.45 9.60 0.75
C THR A 82 0.64 8.35 0.38
N VAL A 83 1.30 7.24 0.04
CA VAL A 83 0.63 6.05 -0.49
C VAL A 83 0.65 4.92 0.53
N SER A 84 -0.50 4.26 0.73
CA SER A 84 -0.61 3.03 1.52
C SER A 84 -1.09 1.87 0.66
N VAL A 85 -0.58 0.68 0.91
CA VAL A 85 -0.98 -0.55 0.22
C VAL A 85 -1.41 -1.59 1.24
N ILE A 86 -2.57 -2.21 1.01
CA ILE A 86 -3.02 -3.38 1.75
C ILE A 86 -2.86 -4.58 0.83
N TYR A 87 -2.03 -5.53 1.23
CA TYR A 87 -1.76 -6.74 0.45
C TYR A 87 -2.77 -7.83 0.77
N GLN A 88 -2.96 -8.76 -0.17
CA GLN A 88 -3.84 -9.91 0.02
C GLN A 88 -3.40 -10.79 1.20
N ASP A 89 -2.11 -10.99 1.38
CA ASP A 89 -1.50 -11.77 2.47
C ASP A 89 -1.19 -10.91 3.70
N PHE A 90 -1.81 -9.72 3.79
CA PHE A 90 -1.71 -8.74 4.88
C PHE A 90 -0.29 -8.19 5.12
N ASN A 91 0.77 -8.96 4.89
CA ASN A 91 2.19 -8.62 5.09
C ASN A 91 2.44 -7.90 6.44
N LEU A 92 1.88 -8.46 7.50
CA LEU A 92 2.19 -8.01 8.86
C LEU A 92 3.61 -8.46 9.23
N PHE A 93 4.30 -7.64 10.00
CA PHE A 93 5.58 -8.00 10.58
C PHE A 93 5.36 -9.08 11.64
N PRO A 94 5.87 -10.32 11.45
CA PRO A 94 5.48 -11.45 12.28
C PRO A 94 5.99 -11.37 13.72
N LEU A 95 7.03 -10.60 13.96
CA LEU A 95 7.66 -10.40 15.27
C LEU A 95 7.18 -9.12 15.98
N LEU A 96 6.29 -8.34 15.36
CA LEU A 96 5.68 -7.17 15.96
C LEU A 96 4.24 -7.47 16.36
N THR A 97 3.83 -6.98 17.51
CA THR A 97 2.44 -7.04 17.97
C THR A 97 1.49 -6.28 17.04
N ALA A 98 0.18 -6.41 17.23
CA ALA A 98 -0.81 -5.67 16.44
C ALA A 98 -0.59 -4.14 16.56
N GLU A 99 -0.42 -3.62 17.78
CA GLU A 99 -0.17 -2.18 17.99
C GLU A 99 1.16 -1.74 17.39
N GLU A 100 2.22 -2.53 17.48
CA GLU A 100 3.53 -2.23 16.89
C GLU A 100 3.49 -2.25 15.36
N ASN A 101 2.74 -3.17 14.74
CA ASN A 101 2.52 -3.18 13.29
C ASN A 101 1.88 -1.87 12.81
N VAL A 102 0.89 -1.36 13.53
CA VAL A 102 0.20 -0.10 13.19
C VAL A 102 1.05 1.11 13.54
N CYS A 103 1.81 1.06 14.63
CA CYS A 103 2.73 2.11 15.06
C CYS A 103 3.93 2.29 14.10
N TYR A 104 4.37 1.22 13.44
CA TYR A 104 5.58 1.21 12.62
C TYR A 104 5.64 2.31 11.56
N PRO A 105 4.64 2.50 10.66
CA PRO A 105 4.68 3.57 9.67
C PRO A 105 4.70 4.98 10.30
N LEU A 106 4.06 5.19 11.44
CA LEU A 106 4.08 6.47 12.16
C LEU A 106 5.49 6.79 12.67
N ARG A 107 6.20 5.77 13.15
CA ARG A 107 7.60 5.90 13.57
C ARG A 107 8.54 6.22 12.40
N LEU A 108 8.26 5.69 11.20
CA LEU A 108 9.00 6.06 9.99
C LEU A 108 8.79 7.54 9.61
N GLN A 109 7.62 8.10 9.92
CA GLN A 109 7.33 9.54 9.79
C GLN A 109 7.92 10.39 10.93
N LYS A 110 8.76 9.80 11.80
CA LYS A 110 9.40 10.44 12.95
C LYS A 110 8.41 10.93 14.02
N MET A 111 7.19 10.40 14.04
CA MET A 111 6.23 10.70 15.10
C MET A 111 6.79 10.25 16.46
N ASP A 112 6.53 11.01 17.49
CA ASP A 112 6.88 10.64 18.87
C ASP A 112 6.31 9.27 19.23
N LYS A 113 7.03 8.50 20.08
CA LYS A 113 6.67 7.11 20.39
C LYS A 113 5.31 6.99 21.08
N GLU A 114 5.03 7.86 22.04
CA GLU A 114 3.79 7.81 22.82
C GLU A 114 2.60 8.19 21.95
N LYS A 115 2.72 9.26 21.16
CA LYS A 115 1.69 9.71 20.21
C LYS A 115 1.43 8.64 19.13
N ALA A 116 2.49 8.02 18.62
CA ALA A 116 2.34 6.96 17.62
C ALA A 116 1.61 5.73 18.17
N LEU A 117 1.88 5.38 19.42
CA LEU A 117 1.21 4.27 20.11
C LEU A 117 -0.26 4.59 20.40
N GLU A 118 -0.55 5.78 20.87
CA GLU A 118 -1.92 6.24 21.10
C GLU A 118 -2.76 6.21 19.82
N LEU A 119 -2.23 6.78 18.73
CA LEU A 119 -2.90 6.76 17.42
C LEU A 119 -3.05 5.34 16.89
N ALA A 120 -2.04 4.48 17.04
CA ALA A 120 -2.12 3.09 16.62
C ALA A 120 -3.25 2.34 17.35
N ARG A 121 -3.39 2.52 18.65
CA ARG A 121 -4.48 1.94 19.45
C ARG A 121 -5.84 2.45 19.02
N GLN A 122 -5.95 3.77 18.76
CA GLN A 122 -7.19 4.35 18.26
C GLN A 122 -7.57 3.71 16.92
N ARG A 123 -6.63 3.58 15.96
CA ARG A 123 -6.88 2.94 14.66
C ARG A 123 -7.28 1.46 14.78
N LEU A 124 -6.68 0.73 15.72
CA LEU A 124 -7.09 -0.66 15.99
C LEU A 124 -8.52 -0.73 16.54
N THR A 125 -8.88 0.18 17.46
CA THR A 125 -10.25 0.28 17.98
C THR A 125 -11.24 0.63 16.89
N ASP A 126 -10.94 1.59 16.02
CA ASP A 126 -11.76 1.99 14.87
C ASP A 126 -12.02 0.79 13.92
N MET A 127 -11.05 -0.15 13.83
CA MET A 127 -11.18 -1.38 13.04
C MET A 127 -11.82 -2.53 13.83
N GLY A 128 -12.34 -2.30 15.04
CA GLY A 128 -13.00 -3.30 15.86
C GLY A 128 -12.06 -4.37 16.43
N ILE A 129 -10.78 -4.06 16.60
CA ILE A 129 -9.83 -4.92 17.32
C ILE A 129 -9.97 -4.64 18.81
N ARG A 130 -10.19 -5.69 19.60
CA ARG A 130 -10.31 -5.61 21.06
C ARG A 130 -8.96 -5.20 21.68
N GLU A 131 -8.99 -4.42 22.75
CA GLU A 131 -7.77 -3.97 23.45
C GLU A 131 -6.89 -5.14 23.93
N SER A 132 -7.50 -6.22 24.39
CA SER A 132 -6.78 -7.45 24.78
C SER A 132 -5.96 -8.10 23.64
N TYR A 133 -6.15 -7.65 22.40
CA TYR A 133 -5.44 -8.17 21.21
C TYR A 133 -4.34 -7.22 20.73
N PHE A 134 -4.23 -6.03 21.27
CA PHE A 134 -3.22 -5.05 20.85
C PHE A 134 -1.79 -5.58 20.97
N ARG A 135 -1.53 -6.38 22.00
CA ARG A 135 -0.22 -6.98 22.26
C ARG A 135 -0.04 -8.39 21.68
N LYS A 136 -1.01 -8.90 20.93
CA LYS A 136 -0.88 -10.18 20.25
C LYS A 136 -0.01 -10.07 19.01
N LEU A 137 0.77 -11.12 18.76
CA LEU A 137 1.49 -11.30 17.51
C LEU A 137 0.54 -11.74 16.38
N PRO A 138 0.87 -11.53 15.10
CA PRO A 138 0.02 -11.92 13.98
C PRO A 138 -0.42 -13.37 13.99
N ASN A 139 0.44 -14.31 14.38
CA ASN A 139 0.11 -15.73 14.49
C ASN A 139 -0.91 -16.08 15.58
N GLN A 140 -1.21 -15.17 16.47
CA GLN A 140 -2.21 -15.28 17.54
C GLN A 140 -3.55 -14.63 17.18
N LEU A 141 -3.66 -14.10 15.96
CA LEU A 141 -4.83 -13.44 15.41
C LEU A 141 -5.44 -14.28 14.30
N SER A 142 -6.77 -14.30 14.20
CA SER A 142 -7.47 -14.87 13.05
C SER A 142 -7.16 -14.09 11.77
N GLY A 143 -7.37 -14.70 10.58
CA GLY A 143 -7.15 -14.03 9.30
C GLY A 143 -7.92 -12.70 9.17
N GLY A 144 -9.17 -12.66 9.64
CA GLY A 144 -9.97 -11.43 9.64
C GLY A 144 -9.42 -10.36 10.59
N GLU A 145 -8.85 -10.74 11.73
CA GLU A 145 -8.18 -9.80 12.64
C GLU A 145 -6.87 -9.29 12.06
N GLN A 146 -6.07 -10.16 11.43
CA GLN A 146 -4.86 -9.75 10.71
C GLN A 146 -5.18 -8.77 9.60
N GLN A 147 -6.25 -9.00 8.84
CA GLN A 147 -6.71 -8.08 7.80
C GLN A 147 -7.06 -6.71 8.39
N ARG A 148 -7.83 -6.67 9.49
CA ARG A 148 -8.18 -5.41 10.16
C ARG A 148 -6.96 -4.67 10.71
N VAL A 149 -5.97 -5.39 11.24
CA VAL A 149 -4.68 -4.79 11.65
C VAL A 149 -3.93 -4.21 10.44
N ALA A 150 -3.92 -4.89 9.29
CA ALA A 150 -3.30 -4.39 8.07
C ALA A 150 -4.00 -3.13 7.54
N ILE A 151 -5.34 -3.08 7.62
CA ILE A 151 -6.13 -1.88 7.28
C ILE A 151 -5.81 -0.74 8.25
N ALA A 152 -5.82 -1.00 9.57
CA ALA A 152 -5.45 -0.01 10.58
C ALA A 152 -4.05 0.58 10.31
N ARG A 153 -3.07 -0.29 9.98
CA ARG A 153 -1.71 0.12 9.62
C ARG A 153 -1.69 1.03 8.38
N ALA A 154 -2.46 0.70 7.36
CA ALA A 154 -2.52 1.50 6.13
C ALA A 154 -3.15 2.88 6.39
N LEU A 155 -4.21 2.95 7.19
CA LEU A 155 -4.93 4.19 7.52
C LEU A 155 -4.24 5.03 8.61
N ALA A 156 -3.27 4.49 9.34
CA ALA A 156 -2.60 5.22 10.41
C ALA A 156 -1.90 6.50 9.91
N LYS A 157 -1.39 6.48 8.68
CA LYS A 157 -0.65 7.61 8.08
C LYS A 157 -1.55 8.72 7.51
N ASN A 158 -2.87 8.56 7.47
CA ASN A 158 -3.79 9.43 6.71
C ASN A 158 -3.28 9.62 5.26
N PRO A 159 -3.17 8.54 4.48
CA PRO A 159 -2.63 8.56 3.12
C PRO A 159 -3.55 9.30 2.15
#